data_f7f0598e25c26f41362027dd886dc52e
#
_entry.id   f7f0598e25c26f41362027dd886dc52e
#
_cell.length_a   1.000
_cell.length_b   1.000
_cell.length_c   1.000
_cell.angle_alpha   90.00
_cell.angle_beta   90.00
_cell.angle_gamma   90.00
#
_symmetry.space_group_name_H-M   'P 1'
#
loop_
_entity.id
_entity.type
_entity.pdbx_description
1 polymer ?
#
loop_
_entity_poly.entity_id
_entity_poly.type
_entity_poly.pdbx_seq_one_letter_code
_entity_poly.pdbx_strand_id
1 'polypeptide(L)'
;MLKHKSYSFLNLAGLSIGLAVCLLLSLWVKDELSYDRFHENSDRIYRSLWDAQYGDNSWRIPDVPVPLASMMEEEFPEVEVATQAFKGGFTLKKGQEFVREQNVLFVDEKFFDVFTVKALAGVP
;
A
#
# COMPACT_ATOMS: atom_id res chain seq x y z
N MET A 1 13.74 -49.25 -27.93
CA MET A 1 13.48 -47.87 -28.41
C MET A 1 12.43 -47.09 -27.60
N LEU A 2 11.57 -47.71 -26.79
CA LEU A 2 10.55 -46.99 -25.98
C LEU A 2 11.09 -46.28 -24.70
N LYS A 3 12.13 -46.81 -24.08
CA LYS A 3 12.73 -46.23 -22.84
C LYS A 3 13.25 -44.80 -22.98
N HIS A 4 13.76 -44.43 -24.16
CA HIS A 4 14.26 -43.06 -24.38
C HIS A 4 13.13 -42.02 -24.54
N LYS A 5 11.99 -42.41 -25.07
CA LYS A 5 10.84 -41.51 -25.26
C LYS A 5 10.21 -41.10 -23.92
N SER A 6 10.05 -42.03 -22.99
CA SER A 6 9.52 -41.76 -21.65
C SER A 6 10.46 -40.86 -20.83
N TYR A 7 11.77 -41.08 -20.94
CA TYR A 7 12.77 -40.23 -20.26
C TYR A 7 12.74 -38.79 -20.81
N SER A 8 12.72 -38.65 -22.14
CA SER A 8 12.66 -37.34 -22.78
C SER A 8 11.35 -36.62 -22.46
N PHE A 9 10.22 -37.33 -22.39
CA PHE A 9 8.94 -36.79 -22.01
C PHE A 9 8.94 -36.27 -20.56
N LEU A 10 9.48 -37.06 -19.61
CA LEU A 10 9.59 -36.67 -18.21
C LEU A 10 10.46 -35.42 -18.03
N ASN A 11 11.60 -35.36 -18.72
CA ASN A 11 12.48 -34.18 -18.67
C ASN A 11 11.80 -32.94 -19.26
N LEU A 12 11.13 -33.09 -20.38
CA LEU A 12 10.42 -31.98 -21.01
C LEU A 12 9.26 -31.49 -20.14
N ALA A 13 8.48 -32.41 -19.56
CA ALA A 13 7.40 -32.08 -18.66
C ALA A 13 7.92 -31.37 -17.40
N GLY A 14 8.98 -31.89 -16.78
CA GLY A 14 9.59 -31.26 -15.61
C GLY A 14 10.13 -29.85 -15.91
N LEU A 15 10.82 -29.69 -17.05
CA LEU A 15 11.31 -28.38 -17.47
C LEU A 15 10.18 -27.40 -17.76
N SER A 16 9.12 -27.86 -18.42
CA SER A 16 7.94 -27.04 -18.73
C SER A 16 7.24 -26.54 -17.46
N ILE A 17 7.04 -27.44 -16.48
CA ILE A 17 6.45 -27.08 -15.19
C ILE A 17 7.36 -26.10 -14.44
N GLY A 18 8.65 -26.38 -14.37
CA GLY A 18 9.62 -25.48 -13.72
C GLY A 18 9.63 -24.09 -14.34
N LEU A 19 9.63 -24.01 -15.67
CA LEU A 19 9.57 -22.73 -16.38
C LEU A 19 8.26 -22.00 -16.14
N ALA A 20 7.13 -22.70 -16.15
CA ALA A 20 5.83 -22.12 -15.86
C ALA A 20 5.78 -21.51 -14.45
N VAL A 21 6.28 -22.22 -13.44
CA VAL A 21 6.34 -21.73 -12.05
C VAL A 21 7.25 -20.49 -11.96
N CYS A 22 8.44 -20.53 -12.59
CA CYS A 22 9.34 -19.37 -12.61
C CYS A 22 8.70 -18.14 -13.25
N LEU A 23 7.97 -18.30 -14.35
CA LEU A 23 7.27 -17.20 -15.02
C LEU A 23 6.16 -16.64 -14.14
N LEU A 24 5.35 -17.48 -13.51
CA LEU A 24 4.28 -17.04 -12.61
C LEU A 24 4.84 -16.27 -11.40
N LEU A 25 5.90 -16.78 -10.78
CA LEU A 25 6.57 -16.08 -9.68
C LEU A 25 7.17 -14.75 -10.12
N SER A 26 7.78 -14.70 -11.31
CA SER A 26 8.34 -13.47 -11.86
C SER A 26 7.25 -12.41 -12.13
N LEU A 27 6.11 -12.83 -12.65
CA LEU A 27 4.95 -11.96 -12.85
C LEU A 27 4.39 -11.45 -11.52
N TRP A 28 4.26 -12.33 -10.54
CA TRP A 28 3.81 -11.96 -9.21
C TRP A 28 4.76 -10.95 -8.52
N VAL A 29 6.07 -11.21 -8.55
CA VAL A 29 7.07 -10.28 -8.01
C VAL A 29 7.03 -8.95 -8.73
N LYS A 30 6.86 -8.95 -10.07
CA LYS A 30 6.75 -7.71 -10.83
C LYS A 30 5.50 -6.91 -10.43
N ASP A 31 4.38 -7.58 -10.24
CA ASP A 31 3.12 -6.95 -9.80
C ASP A 31 3.29 -6.33 -8.40
N GLU A 32 3.83 -7.10 -7.45
CA GLU A 32 4.10 -6.64 -6.09
C GLU A 32 5.05 -5.44 -6.03
N LEU A 33 6.12 -5.45 -6.82
CA LEU A 33 7.07 -4.35 -6.89
C LEU A 33 6.55 -3.12 -7.64
N SER A 34 5.48 -3.26 -8.40
CA SER A 34 4.83 -2.15 -9.11
C SER A 34 3.68 -1.52 -8.32
N TYR A 35 3.33 -2.12 -7.18
CA TYR A 35 2.27 -1.63 -6.31
C TYR A 35 2.59 -0.20 -5.85
N ASP A 36 1.59 0.68 -5.84
CA ASP A 36 1.67 2.09 -5.44
C ASP A 36 2.62 3.00 -6.26
N ARG A 37 3.25 2.49 -7.32
CA ARG A 37 4.12 3.31 -8.20
C ARG A 37 3.36 4.24 -9.15
N PHE A 38 2.04 4.23 -9.12
CA PHE A 38 1.22 5.13 -9.94
C PHE A 38 1.17 6.56 -9.37
N HIS A 39 1.58 6.75 -8.11
CA HIS A 39 1.71 8.07 -7.51
C HIS A 39 2.91 8.79 -8.11
N GLU A 40 2.74 10.04 -8.53
CA GLU A 40 3.80 10.85 -9.15
C GLU A 40 5.02 11.02 -8.25
N ASN A 41 4.80 11.09 -6.93
CA ASN A 41 5.85 11.26 -5.92
C ASN A 41 6.20 9.96 -5.18
N SER A 42 5.89 8.78 -5.75
CA SER A 42 6.05 7.48 -5.07
C SER A 42 7.45 7.27 -4.47
N ASP A 43 8.51 7.78 -5.11
CA ASP A 43 9.89 7.63 -4.65
C ASP A 43 10.24 8.54 -3.46
N ARG A 44 9.37 9.51 -3.13
CA ARG A 44 9.56 10.50 -2.06
C ARG A 44 8.49 10.43 -0.97
N ILE A 45 7.53 9.50 -1.10
CA ILE A 45 6.49 9.30 -0.09
C ILE A 45 7.01 8.35 0.98
N TYR A 46 7.01 8.83 2.22
CA TYR A 46 7.43 8.06 3.39
C TYR A 46 6.31 7.99 4.41
N ARG A 47 6.19 6.84 5.06
CA ARG A 47 5.26 6.65 6.17
C ARG A 47 5.98 6.76 7.50
N SER A 48 5.51 7.66 8.35
CA SER A 48 5.98 7.76 9.73
C SER A 48 5.50 6.55 10.54
N LEU A 49 6.39 5.99 11.34
CA LEU A 49 6.12 4.92 12.28
C LEU A 49 6.56 5.36 13.68
N TRP A 50 5.85 4.93 14.68
CA TRP A 50 6.22 5.18 16.07
C TRP A 50 6.83 3.93 16.68
N ASP A 51 8.06 4.04 17.15
CA ASP A 51 8.69 3.01 17.96
C ASP A 51 8.33 3.27 19.43
N ALA A 52 7.30 2.58 19.92
CA ALA A 52 6.88 2.64 21.31
C ALA A 52 7.63 1.61 22.14
N GLN A 53 8.22 2.03 23.25
CA GLN A 53 8.89 1.14 24.20
C GLN A 53 8.15 1.15 25.54
N TYR A 54 7.83 -0.03 26.02
CA TYR A 54 7.25 -0.22 27.35
C TYR A 54 7.96 -1.36 28.07
N GLY A 55 8.77 -1.03 29.07
CA GLY A 55 9.67 -1.98 29.71
C GLY A 55 10.68 -2.56 28.73
N ASP A 56 10.79 -3.88 28.67
CA ASP A 56 11.69 -4.59 27.76
C ASP A 56 11.07 -4.87 26.38
N ASN A 57 9.81 -4.49 26.17
CA ASN A 57 9.12 -4.70 24.90
C ASN A 57 9.14 -3.45 24.06
N SER A 58 9.41 -3.60 22.77
CA SER A 58 9.32 -2.53 21.78
C SER A 58 8.35 -2.93 20.67
N TRP A 59 7.49 -1.98 20.26
CA TRP A 59 6.56 -2.17 19.16
C TRP A 59 6.72 -1.03 18.17
N ARG A 60 6.67 -1.38 16.89
CA ARG A 60 6.58 -0.39 15.82
C ARG A 60 5.13 -0.26 15.41
N ILE A 61 4.53 0.90 15.67
CA ILE A 61 3.13 1.18 15.44
C ILE A 61 3.00 2.18 14.27
N PRO A 62 2.07 1.93 13.34
CA PRO A 62 1.80 2.86 12.25
C PRO A 62 0.91 4.04 12.67
N ASP A 63 0.29 3.96 13.84
CA ASP A 63 -0.57 5.01 14.36
C ASP A 63 0.28 6.04 15.12
N VAL A 64 0.40 7.21 14.55
CA VAL A 64 1.18 8.33 15.09
C VAL A 64 0.25 9.41 15.65
N PRO A 65 0.73 10.23 16.62
CA PRO A 65 -0.08 11.33 17.14
C PRO A 65 -0.51 12.33 16.06
N VAL A 66 -1.74 12.84 16.17
CA VAL A 66 -2.32 13.78 15.20
C VAL A 66 -1.44 15.02 14.94
N PRO A 67 -0.75 15.64 15.92
CA PRO A 67 0.10 16.81 15.65
C PRO A 67 1.38 16.51 14.86
N LEU A 68 1.72 15.23 14.64
CA LEU A 68 3.02 14.89 14.05
C LEU A 68 3.21 15.48 12.65
N ALA A 69 2.16 15.48 11.81
CA ALA A 69 2.28 15.97 10.44
C ALA A 69 2.68 17.46 10.41
N SER A 70 2.00 18.31 11.16
CA SER A 70 2.35 19.75 11.24
C SER A 70 3.72 19.98 11.85
N MET A 71 4.08 19.23 12.89
CA MET A 71 5.41 19.34 13.51
C MET A 71 6.53 18.92 12.55
N MET A 72 6.31 17.90 11.73
CA MET A 72 7.28 17.45 10.74
C MET A 72 7.56 18.52 9.69
N GLU A 73 6.55 19.23 9.20
CA GLU A 73 6.73 20.34 8.25
C GLU A 73 7.41 21.56 8.89
N GLU A 74 7.11 21.85 10.17
CA GLU A 74 7.68 23.01 10.86
C GLU A 74 9.14 22.80 11.27
N GLU A 75 9.52 21.59 11.67
CA GLU A 75 10.83 21.30 12.25
C GLU A 75 11.84 20.75 11.24
N PHE A 76 11.37 20.14 10.14
CA PHE A 76 12.23 19.46 9.17
C PHE A 76 12.08 20.08 7.77
N PRO A 77 13.06 20.91 7.33
CA PRO A 77 13.03 21.53 6.00
C PRO A 77 13.02 20.55 4.83
N GLU A 78 13.40 19.29 5.08
CA GLU A 78 13.39 18.22 4.08
C GLU A 78 11.97 17.66 3.84
N VAL A 79 11.02 17.95 4.73
CA VAL A 79 9.62 17.56 4.60
C VAL A 79 8.87 18.63 3.82
N GLU A 80 8.57 18.34 2.57
CA GLU A 80 7.88 19.27 1.68
C GLU A 80 6.39 19.40 2.06
N VAL A 81 5.73 18.27 2.27
CA VAL A 81 4.32 18.17 2.68
C VAL A 81 4.14 16.96 3.59
N ALA A 82 3.37 17.11 4.65
CA ALA A 82 2.95 16.01 5.50
C ALA A 82 1.43 15.95 5.58
N THR A 83 0.86 14.75 5.44
CA THR A 83 -0.58 14.50 5.49
C THR A 83 -0.91 13.43 6.50
N GLN A 84 -2.14 13.46 6.97
CA GLN A 84 -2.68 12.48 7.90
C GLN A 84 -3.82 11.71 7.26
N ALA A 85 -3.82 10.42 7.50
CA ALA A 85 -4.91 9.56 7.09
C ALA A 85 -5.20 8.54 8.19
N PHE A 86 -6.45 8.39 8.59
CA PHE A 86 -6.86 7.33 9.50
C PHE A 86 -8.10 6.60 8.98
N LYS A 87 -8.12 5.29 9.22
CA LYS A 87 -9.22 4.44 8.81
C LYS A 87 -10.22 4.32 9.95
N GLY A 88 -11.47 4.58 9.68
CA GLY A 88 -12.53 4.51 10.67
C GLY A 88 -13.88 4.20 10.05
N GLY A 89 -14.90 4.15 10.91
CA GLY A 89 -16.29 4.02 10.49
C GLY A 89 -17.11 5.20 10.97
N PHE A 90 -18.10 5.58 10.19
CA PHE A 90 -19.08 6.57 10.62
C PHE A 90 -20.49 6.26 10.11
N THR A 91 -21.47 6.92 10.70
CA THR A 91 -22.86 6.77 10.32
C THR A 91 -23.34 8.04 9.62
N LEU A 92 -23.70 7.90 8.36
CA LEU A 92 -24.30 8.97 7.56
C LEU A 92 -25.81 8.97 7.75
N LYS A 93 -26.39 10.15 7.90
CA LYS A 93 -27.83 10.34 7.81
C LYS A 93 -28.21 10.79 6.40
N LYS A 94 -28.88 9.93 5.64
CA LYS A 94 -29.42 10.25 4.32
C LYS A 94 -30.96 10.33 4.40
N GLY A 95 -31.49 11.53 4.55
CA GLY A 95 -32.92 11.73 4.80
C GLY A 95 -33.37 11.19 6.15
N GLN A 96 -34.20 10.15 6.16
CA GLN A 96 -34.65 9.44 7.37
C GLN A 96 -33.87 8.18 7.67
N GLU A 97 -32.95 7.78 6.78
CA GLU A 97 -32.19 6.55 6.90
C GLU A 97 -30.79 6.82 7.45
N PHE A 98 -30.29 5.86 8.24
CA PHE A 98 -28.92 5.86 8.74
C PHE A 98 -28.13 4.78 8.02
N VAL A 99 -27.10 5.17 7.27
CA VAL A 99 -26.18 4.28 6.58
C VAL A 99 -24.86 4.25 7.35
N ARG A 100 -24.46 3.07 7.80
CA ARG A 100 -23.19 2.88 8.49
C ARG A 100 -22.13 2.40 7.52
N GLU A 101 -21.10 3.22 7.34
CA GLU A 101 -19.91 2.89 6.55
C GLU A 101 -18.75 2.58 7.50
N GLN A 102 -18.10 1.42 7.30
CA GLN A 102 -17.04 0.94 8.17
C GLN A 102 -15.63 1.13 7.59
N ASN A 103 -15.52 1.28 6.27
CA ASN A 103 -14.25 1.40 5.57
C ASN A 103 -14.09 2.80 4.98
N VAL A 104 -14.03 3.81 5.85
CA VAL A 104 -13.84 5.19 5.44
C VAL A 104 -12.43 5.61 5.81
N LEU A 105 -11.74 6.21 4.86
CA LEU A 105 -10.46 6.87 5.09
C LEU A 105 -10.73 8.35 5.31
N PHE A 106 -10.41 8.83 6.51
CA PHE A 106 -10.43 10.25 6.84
C PHE A 106 -9.07 10.83 6.53
N VAL A 107 -9.05 11.88 5.76
CA VAL A 107 -7.82 12.53 5.29
C VAL A 107 -7.93 14.04 5.49
N ASP A 108 -6.80 14.72 5.58
CA ASP A 108 -6.72 16.16 5.54
C ASP A 108 -6.71 16.69 4.09
N GLU A 109 -6.70 18.01 3.93
CA GLU A 109 -6.69 18.68 2.62
C GLU A 109 -5.40 18.41 1.82
N LYS A 110 -4.28 18.17 2.51
CA LYS A 110 -2.96 17.94 1.91
C LYS A 110 -2.79 16.51 1.36
N PHE A 111 -3.75 15.63 1.63
CA PHE A 111 -3.69 14.24 1.15
C PHE A 111 -3.54 14.15 -0.37
N PHE A 112 -4.23 15.02 -1.10
CA PHE A 112 -4.18 15.03 -2.56
C PHE A 112 -2.91 15.67 -3.14
N ASP A 113 -2.15 16.42 -2.33
CA ASP A 113 -0.83 16.92 -2.72
C ASP A 113 0.23 15.83 -2.64
N VAL A 114 0.06 14.89 -1.70
CA VAL A 114 0.97 13.75 -1.52
C VAL A 114 0.60 12.59 -2.44
N PHE A 115 -0.70 12.25 -2.50
CA PHE A 115 -1.18 11.08 -3.25
C PHE A 115 -1.89 11.49 -4.53
N THR A 116 -1.44 10.94 -5.66
CA THR A 116 -2.05 11.18 -6.96
C THR A 116 -3.39 10.44 -7.05
N VAL A 117 -4.48 11.16 -6.84
CA VAL A 117 -5.84 10.64 -6.98
C VAL A 117 -6.52 11.40 -8.11
N LYS A 118 -6.90 10.69 -9.18
CA LYS A 118 -7.60 11.31 -10.31
C LYS A 118 -9.10 11.41 -9.99
N ALA A 119 -9.61 12.64 -9.91
CA ALA A 119 -11.05 12.85 -9.84
C ALA A 119 -11.70 12.41 -11.17
N LEU A 120 -12.70 11.53 -11.09
CA LEU A 120 -13.49 11.13 -12.26
C LEU A 120 -14.62 12.12 -12.55
N ALA A 121 -15.07 12.85 -11.55
CA ALA A 121 -16.06 13.93 -11.67
C ALA A 121 -15.94 14.86 -10.47
N GLY A 122 -16.23 16.15 -10.66
CA GLY A 122 -16.11 17.17 -9.64
C GLY A 122 -14.71 17.78 -9.55
N VAL A 123 -14.54 18.66 -8.57
CA VAL A 123 -13.25 19.25 -8.19
C VAL A 123 -12.86 18.60 -6.85
N PRO A 124 -11.64 18.08 -6.71
CA PRO A 124 -11.18 17.51 -5.43
C PRO A 124 -11.08 18.56 -4.34
#